data_f35a9406e73fb52f61f17fa989d40f16
#
_entry.id   f35a9406e73fb52f61f17fa989d40f16
#
_cell.length_a   1.000
_cell.length_b   1.000
_cell.length_c   1.000
_cell.angle_alpha   90.00
_cell.angle_beta   90.00
_cell.angle_gamma   90.00
#
_symmetry.space_group_name_H-M   'P 1'
#
loop_
_entity.id
_entity.type
_entity.pdbx_description
1 polymer ?
#
loop_
_entity_poly.entity_id
_entity_poly.type
_entity_poly.pdbx_seq_one_letter_code
_entity_poly.pdbx_strand_id
1 'polypeptide(L)'
;MFQIAKNQTMLDDCFEIRKCVFVEEQGVPLENEFDQYEDYSFHIVGYINGVPMATARIRPLNTHICKIERVAIIKWYRGLGHGKNLIHAIETIAKKHQYNELTMNAQLQARDFYLKLGYSPFGKVFLEENINHISMNKFL
;
A
#
# COMPACT_ATOMS: atom_id res chain seq x y z
N MET A 1 0.56 -13.91 8.46
CA MET A 1 1.08 -12.56 8.77
C MET A 1 0.30 -11.47 8.01
N PHE A 2 0.29 -11.49 6.68
CA PHE A 2 -0.45 -10.51 5.88
C PHE A 2 -1.75 -11.11 5.39
N GLN A 3 -2.85 -10.38 5.56
CA GLN A 3 -4.18 -10.87 5.18
C GLN A 3 -5.11 -9.71 4.86
N ILE A 4 -6.19 -10.01 4.14
CA ILE A 4 -7.25 -9.03 3.90
C ILE A 4 -7.99 -8.83 5.23
N ALA A 5 -8.25 -7.56 5.56
CA ALA A 5 -9.07 -7.23 6.74
C ALA A 5 -10.49 -7.77 6.55
N LYS A 6 -10.95 -8.62 7.47
CA LYS A 6 -12.22 -9.35 7.36
C LYS A 6 -13.30 -8.81 8.30
N ASN A 7 -12.94 -7.93 9.21
CA ASN A 7 -13.86 -7.40 10.21
C ASN A 7 -13.46 -5.97 10.61
N GLN A 8 -14.29 -5.33 11.41
CA GLN A 8 -14.07 -3.94 11.79
C GLN A 8 -12.77 -3.75 12.59
N THR A 9 -12.44 -4.69 13.48
CA THR A 9 -11.20 -4.61 14.26
C THR A 9 -9.96 -4.59 13.36
N MET A 10 -9.91 -5.46 12.36
CA MET A 10 -8.79 -5.51 11.41
C MET A 10 -8.74 -4.25 10.55
N LEU A 11 -9.90 -3.73 10.15
CA LEU A 11 -9.97 -2.49 9.38
C LEU A 11 -9.50 -1.31 10.21
N ASP A 12 -9.90 -1.25 11.49
CA ASP A 12 -9.42 -0.22 12.41
C ASP A 12 -7.89 -0.28 12.57
N ASP A 13 -7.31 -1.48 12.62
CA ASP A 13 -5.86 -1.66 12.67
C ASP A 13 -5.20 -1.06 11.43
N CYS A 14 -5.75 -1.28 10.24
CA CYS A 14 -5.26 -0.67 9.00
C CYS A 14 -5.28 0.87 9.11
N PHE A 15 -6.39 1.43 9.57
CA PHE A 15 -6.58 2.88 9.64
C PHE A 15 -5.66 3.52 10.69
N GLU A 16 -5.43 2.86 11.83
CA GLU A 16 -4.49 3.35 12.83
C GLU A 16 -3.05 3.39 12.31
N ILE A 17 -2.64 2.36 11.55
CA ILE A 17 -1.30 2.36 10.91
C ILE A 17 -1.20 3.54 9.94
N ARG A 18 -2.21 3.79 9.13
CA ARG A 18 -2.22 4.90 8.17
C ARG A 18 -2.14 6.25 8.87
N LYS A 19 -2.88 6.43 9.95
CA LYS A 19 -2.78 7.66 10.76
C LYS A 19 -1.37 7.85 11.30
N CYS A 20 -0.79 6.79 11.86
CA CYS A 20 0.56 6.84 12.43
C CYS A 20 1.61 7.23 11.38
N VAL A 21 1.57 6.59 10.22
CA VAL A 21 2.60 6.78 9.18
C VAL A 21 2.36 8.03 8.34
N PHE A 22 1.14 8.21 7.83
CA PHE A 22 0.89 9.29 6.87
C PHE A 22 0.54 10.62 7.55
N VAL A 23 -0.26 10.60 8.60
CA VAL A 23 -0.71 11.82 9.27
C VAL A 23 0.34 12.28 10.29
N GLU A 24 0.70 11.43 11.23
CA GLU A 24 1.59 11.81 12.33
C GLU A 24 3.05 11.91 11.88
N GLU A 25 3.55 10.96 11.09
CA GLU A 25 4.94 10.92 10.67
C GLU A 25 5.19 11.79 9.44
N GLN A 26 4.35 11.69 8.39
CA GLN A 26 4.57 12.40 7.12
C GLN A 26 3.83 13.74 7.02
N GLY A 27 2.95 14.06 7.96
CA GLY A 27 2.27 15.34 7.99
C GLY A 27 1.12 15.50 7.00
N VAL A 28 0.58 14.41 6.47
CA VAL A 28 -0.60 14.47 5.60
C VAL A 28 -1.81 14.91 6.43
N PRO A 29 -2.60 15.90 5.99
CA PRO A 29 -3.81 16.27 6.73
C PRO A 29 -4.76 15.07 6.87
N LEU A 30 -5.34 14.91 8.06
CA LEU A 30 -6.21 13.77 8.35
C LEU A 30 -7.37 13.67 7.35
N GLU A 31 -7.96 14.82 6.98
CA GLU A 31 -9.07 14.87 6.04
C GLU A 31 -8.69 14.41 4.62
N ASN A 32 -7.39 14.38 4.29
CA ASN A 32 -6.92 13.91 2.99
C ASN A 32 -6.52 12.45 2.98
N GLU A 33 -6.26 11.86 4.16
CA GLU A 33 -5.81 10.47 4.24
C GLU A 33 -6.91 9.47 3.94
N PHE A 34 -8.11 9.71 4.45
CA PHE A 34 -9.28 8.86 4.22
C PHE A 34 -10.14 9.47 3.13
N ASP A 35 -10.57 8.65 2.16
CA ASP A 35 -11.26 9.13 0.97
C ASP A 35 -12.48 8.27 0.62
N GLN A 36 -13.10 8.56 -0.53
CA GLN A 36 -14.31 7.87 -0.97
C GLN A 36 -14.09 6.44 -1.44
N TYR A 37 -12.83 5.98 -1.52
CA TYR A 37 -12.51 4.66 -2.04
C TYR A 37 -12.35 3.60 -0.95
N GLU A 38 -12.51 3.94 0.32
CA GLU A 38 -12.29 2.99 1.42
C GLU A 38 -13.20 1.77 1.32
N ASP A 39 -14.48 1.97 0.98
CA ASP A 39 -15.46 0.89 0.90
C ASP A 39 -15.34 0.06 -0.40
N TYR A 40 -14.58 0.54 -1.38
CA TYR A 40 -14.42 -0.12 -2.68
C TYR A 40 -13.07 -0.81 -2.83
N SER A 41 -12.33 -0.93 -1.75
CA SER A 41 -10.96 -1.41 -1.76
C SER A 41 -10.79 -2.63 -0.88
N PHE A 42 -9.80 -3.46 -1.20
CA PHE A 42 -9.29 -4.47 -0.26
C PHE A 42 -8.28 -3.79 0.65
N HIS A 43 -8.42 -3.99 1.96
CA HIS A 43 -7.45 -3.49 2.93
C HIS A 43 -6.64 -4.67 3.45
N ILE A 44 -5.31 -4.54 3.37
CA ILE A 44 -4.38 -5.57 3.84
C ILE A 44 -3.83 -5.12 5.18
N VAL A 45 -3.73 -6.04 6.13
CA VAL A 45 -3.08 -5.80 7.42
C VAL A 45 -2.03 -6.87 7.67
N GLY A 46 -0.90 -6.47 8.22
CA GLY A 46 0.16 -7.36 8.66
C GLY A 46 0.34 -7.31 10.16
N TYR A 47 0.46 -8.50 10.77
CA TYR A 47 0.67 -8.63 12.21
C TYR A 47 1.98 -9.34 12.51
N ILE A 48 2.65 -8.93 13.59
CA ILE A 48 3.76 -9.66 14.20
C ILE A 48 3.39 -9.88 15.66
N ASN A 49 3.30 -11.15 16.08
CA ASN A 49 2.92 -11.51 17.46
C ASN A 49 1.63 -10.80 17.91
N GLY A 50 0.65 -10.72 17.00
CA GLY A 50 -0.62 -10.05 17.26
C GLY A 50 -0.59 -8.53 17.21
N VAL A 51 0.57 -7.92 16.91
CA VAL A 51 0.71 -6.46 16.82
C VAL A 51 0.57 -6.03 15.37
N PRO A 52 -0.38 -5.12 15.06
CA PRO A 52 -0.50 -4.59 13.68
C PRO A 52 0.71 -3.72 13.37
N MET A 53 1.40 -4.02 12.25
CA MET A 53 2.62 -3.30 11.90
C MET A 53 2.69 -2.83 10.45
N ALA A 54 1.81 -3.30 9.57
CA ALA A 54 1.82 -2.93 8.17
C ALA A 54 0.42 -2.93 7.59
N THR A 55 0.22 -2.08 6.59
CA THR A 55 -1.04 -2.04 5.84
C THR A 55 -0.80 -1.65 4.40
N ALA A 56 -1.77 -1.97 3.55
CA ALA A 56 -1.87 -1.48 2.18
C ALA A 56 -3.34 -1.50 1.76
N ARG A 57 -3.68 -0.63 0.81
CA ARG A 57 -4.99 -0.63 0.17
C ARG A 57 -4.81 -1.05 -1.28
N ILE A 58 -5.63 -1.98 -1.75
CA ILE A 58 -5.65 -2.41 -3.14
C ILE A 58 -7.00 -2.00 -3.72
N ARG A 59 -6.99 -1.08 -4.68
CA ARG A 59 -8.19 -0.53 -5.29
C ARG A 59 -8.33 -1.02 -6.73
N PRO A 60 -9.38 -1.80 -7.05
CA PRO A 60 -9.65 -2.18 -8.44
C PRO A 60 -9.91 -0.94 -9.30
N LEU A 61 -9.19 -0.83 -10.42
CA LEU A 61 -9.42 0.23 -11.42
C LEU A 61 -10.37 -0.25 -12.52
N ASN A 62 -10.24 -1.53 -12.87
CA ASN A 62 -11.12 -2.22 -13.81
C ASN A 62 -11.04 -3.72 -13.52
N THR A 63 -11.51 -4.58 -14.44
CA THR A 63 -11.50 -6.04 -14.23
C THR A 63 -10.09 -6.65 -14.32
N HIS A 64 -9.08 -5.91 -14.76
CA HIS A 64 -7.73 -6.43 -15.00
C HIS A 64 -6.65 -5.77 -14.15
N ILE A 65 -6.86 -4.53 -13.69
CA ILE A 65 -5.85 -3.70 -13.06
C ILE A 65 -6.28 -3.30 -11.66
N CYS A 66 -5.39 -3.48 -10.68
CA CYS A 66 -5.53 -2.93 -9.34
C CYS A 66 -4.47 -1.88 -9.08
N LYS A 67 -4.83 -0.86 -8.32
CA LYS A 67 -3.90 0.17 -7.84
C LYS A 67 -3.52 -0.13 -6.40
N ILE A 68 -2.22 -0.19 -6.14
CA ILE A 68 -1.68 -0.30 -4.78
C ILE A 68 -1.58 1.11 -4.21
N GLU A 69 -2.19 1.32 -3.05
CA GLU A 69 -2.21 2.61 -2.37
C GLU A 69 -1.98 2.42 -0.88
N ARG A 70 -1.56 3.47 -0.18
CA ARG A 70 -1.47 3.49 1.30
C ARG A 70 -0.59 2.39 1.86
N VAL A 71 0.52 2.08 1.18
CA VAL A 71 1.52 1.13 1.69
C VAL A 71 2.24 1.78 2.86
N ALA A 72 2.15 1.17 4.03
CA ALA A 72 2.75 1.71 5.24
C ALA A 72 3.25 0.61 6.15
N ILE A 73 4.42 0.83 6.72
CA ILE A 73 5.01 -0.04 7.75
C ILE A 73 5.38 0.85 8.93
N ILE A 74 4.96 0.45 10.12
CA ILE A 74 5.29 1.16 11.36
C ILE A 74 6.81 1.26 11.49
N LYS A 75 7.30 2.43 11.86
CA LYS A 75 8.72 2.80 11.84
C LYS A 75 9.64 1.74 12.45
N TRP A 76 9.26 1.16 13.60
CA TRP A 76 10.08 0.19 14.33
C TRP A 76 10.27 -1.13 13.61
N TYR A 77 9.44 -1.41 12.60
CA TYR A 77 9.47 -2.66 11.82
C TYR A 77 10.09 -2.50 10.44
N ARG A 78 10.62 -1.31 10.12
CA ARG A 78 11.25 -1.06 8.82
C ARG A 78 12.68 -1.62 8.77
N GLY A 79 13.15 -1.91 7.54
CA GLY A 79 14.50 -2.41 7.34
C GLY A 79 14.68 -3.88 7.66
N LEU A 80 13.60 -4.64 7.85
CA LEU A 80 13.61 -6.06 8.24
C LEU A 80 13.00 -6.97 7.17
N GLY A 81 12.73 -6.46 5.97
CA GLY A 81 12.17 -7.26 4.87
C GLY A 81 10.65 -7.34 4.85
N HIS A 82 9.94 -6.67 5.75
CA HIS A 82 8.47 -6.73 5.80
C HIS A 82 7.81 -6.07 4.59
N GLY A 83 8.40 -5.01 4.06
CA GLY A 83 7.88 -4.34 2.86
C GLY A 83 7.85 -5.26 1.66
N LYS A 84 8.93 -6.00 1.43
CA LYS A 84 9.01 -7.01 0.36
C LYS A 84 7.93 -8.09 0.55
N ASN A 85 7.77 -8.58 1.77
CA ASN A 85 6.77 -9.60 2.07
C ASN A 85 5.35 -9.08 1.89
N LEU A 86 5.09 -7.82 2.26
CA LEU A 86 3.81 -7.18 2.05
C LEU A 86 3.47 -7.10 0.55
N ILE A 87 4.41 -6.63 -0.28
CA ILE A 87 4.19 -6.52 -1.73
C ILE A 87 3.96 -7.90 -2.34
N HIS A 88 4.71 -8.94 -1.93
CA HIS A 88 4.48 -10.31 -2.40
C HIS A 88 3.09 -10.81 -2.01
N ALA A 89 2.61 -10.51 -0.81
CA ALA A 89 1.27 -10.86 -0.37
C ALA A 89 0.21 -10.17 -1.24
N ILE A 90 0.41 -8.90 -1.56
CA ILE A 90 -0.48 -8.13 -2.45
C ILE A 90 -0.53 -8.80 -3.83
N GLU A 91 0.61 -9.17 -4.40
CA GLU A 91 0.67 -9.83 -5.70
C GLU A 91 -0.06 -11.17 -5.69
N THR A 92 0.11 -11.94 -4.64
CA THR A 92 -0.60 -13.22 -4.47
C THR A 92 -2.12 -13.01 -4.42
N ILE A 93 -2.58 -12.04 -3.65
CA ILE A 93 -4.01 -11.71 -3.55
C ILE A 93 -4.55 -11.24 -4.90
N ALA A 94 -3.83 -10.35 -5.59
CA ALA A 94 -4.26 -9.83 -6.88
C ALA A 94 -4.40 -10.96 -7.91
N LYS A 95 -3.43 -11.86 -7.99
CA LYS A 95 -3.49 -13.02 -8.89
C LYS A 95 -4.67 -13.92 -8.57
N LYS A 96 -4.92 -14.19 -7.29
CA LYS A 96 -6.03 -15.02 -6.84
C LYS A 96 -7.38 -14.44 -7.27
N HIS A 97 -7.50 -13.11 -7.32
CA HIS A 97 -8.70 -12.41 -7.76
C HIS A 97 -8.68 -12.10 -9.26
N GLN A 98 -7.76 -12.73 -10.01
CA GLN A 98 -7.68 -12.67 -11.48
C GLN A 98 -7.28 -11.29 -12.04
N TYR A 99 -6.62 -10.46 -11.27
CA TYR A 99 -5.99 -9.25 -11.77
C TYR A 99 -4.63 -9.62 -12.39
N ASN A 100 -4.29 -8.96 -13.50
CA ASN A 100 -3.05 -9.24 -14.23
C ASN A 100 -2.07 -8.08 -14.28
N GLU A 101 -2.41 -6.97 -13.65
CA GLU A 101 -1.53 -5.81 -13.57
C GLU A 101 -1.75 -5.08 -12.25
N LEU A 102 -0.64 -4.66 -11.64
CA LEU A 102 -0.64 -3.75 -10.50
C LEU A 102 0.02 -2.43 -10.91
N THR A 103 -0.61 -1.33 -10.52
CA THR A 103 -0.07 0.02 -10.71
C THR A 103 -0.02 0.74 -9.37
N MET A 104 0.80 1.77 -9.27
CA MET A 104 0.90 2.59 -8.06
C MET A 104 1.48 3.96 -8.36
N ASN A 105 1.25 4.90 -7.47
CA ASN A 105 1.99 6.15 -7.40
C ASN A 105 2.95 6.04 -6.23
N ALA A 106 4.18 5.60 -6.49
CA ALA A 106 5.18 5.39 -5.46
C ALA A 106 5.80 6.71 -5.01
N GLN A 107 6.01 6.88 -3.71
CA GLN A 107 6.84 7.97 -3.24
C GLN A 107 8.24 7.81 -3.83
N LEU A 108 8.83 8.92 -4.30
CA LEU A 108 10.06 8.85 -5.11
C LEU A 108 11.21 8.15 -4.40
N GLN A 109 11.32 8.32 -3.06
CA GLN A 109 12.38 7.64 -2.29
C GLN A 109 12.21 6.13 -2.23
N ALA A 110 11.03 5.60 -2.57
CA ALA A 110 10.75 4.16 -2.60
C ALA A 110 10.93 3.55 -4.00
N ARG A 111 11.27 4.35 -5.01
CA ARG A 111 11.38 3.88 -6.40
C ARG A 111 12.31 2.67 -6.53
N ASP A 112 13.51 2.74 -5.95
CA ASP A 112 14.49 1.67 -6.08
C ASP A 112 14.02 0.38 -5.40
N PHE A 113 13.31 0.50 -4.30
CA PHE A 113 12.69 -0.64 -3.62
C PHE A 113 11.73 -1.37 -4.58
N TYR A 114 10.85 -0.63 -5.25
CA TYR A 114 9.89 -1.22 -6.19
C TYR A 114 10.55 -1.72 -7.48
N LEU A 115 11.59 -1.03 -7.97
CA LEU A 115 12.36 -1.51 -9.12
C LEU A 115 12.91 -2.92 -8.88
N LYS A 116 13.45 -3.17 -7.69
CA LYS A 116 13.99 -4.49 -7.32
C LYS A 116 12.92 -5.58 -7.26
N LEU A 117 11.66 -5.20 -7.07
CA LEU A 117 10.53 -6.13 -7.04
C LEU A 117 9.88 -6.32 -8.41
N GLY A 118 10.44 -5.71 -9.45
CA GLY A 118 9.99 -5.89 -10.83
C GLY A 118 9.00 -4.85 -11.33
N TYR A 119 8.80 -3.75 -10.59
CA TYR A 119 7.96 -2.64 -11.03
C TYR A 119 8.76 -1.71 -11.92
N SER A 120 8.12 -1.15 -12.95
CA SER A 120 8.73 -0.24 -13.91
C SER A 120 8.11 1.15 -13.79
N PRO A 121 8.95 2.22 -13.73
CA PRO A 121 8.41 3.57 -13.66
C PRO A 121 7.89 4.03 -15.02
N PHE A 122 6.90 4.90 -15.01
CA PHE A 122 6.41 5.56 -16.21
C PHE A 122 5.93 6.97 -15.86
N GLY A 123 5.94 7.85 -16.87
CA GLY A 123 5.53 9.23 -16.70
C GLY A 123 6.59 10.06 -15.99
N LYS A 124 6.19 11.24 -15.53
CA LYS A 124 7.05 12.22 -14.88
C LYS A 124 6.87 12.18 -13.37
N VAL A 125 7.88 12.62 -12.64
CA VAL A 125 7.75 12.89 -11.19
C VAL A 125 6.69 13.96 -10.99
N PHE A 126 5.82 13.77 -9.99
CA PHE A 126 4.73 14.69 -9.65
C PHE A 126 4.58 14.81 -8.13
N LEU A 127 3.92 15.88 -7.70
CA LEU A 127 3.63 16.10 -6.29
C LEU A 127 2.25 15.55 -5.94
N GLU A 128 2.16 14.84 -4.82
CA GLU A 128 0.92 14.38 -4.22
C GLU A 128 1.10 14.53 -2.71
N GLU A 129 0.22 15.27 -2.05
CA GLU A 129 0.37 15.64 -0.63
C GLU A 129 1.75 16.24 -0.31
N ASN A 130 2.27 17.11 -1.20
CA ASN A 130 3.58 17.74 -1.11
C ASN A 130 4.77 16.76 -1.06
N ILE A 131 4.56 15.54 -1.50
CA ILE A 131 5.60 14.51 -1.57
C ILE A 131 5.80 14.15 -3.03
N ASN A 132 7.06 14.05 -3.48
CA ASN A 132 7.39 13.62 -4.84
C ASN A 132 7.04 12.16 -5.04
N HIS A 133 6.34 11.87 -6.14
CA HIS A 133 5.89 10.53 -6.52
C HIS A 133 6.28 10.22 -7.96
N ILE A 134 6.31 8.94 -8.28
CA ILE A 134 6.43 8.44 -9.65
C ILE A 134 5.48 7.25 -9.84
N SER A 135 4.79 7.23 -10.96
CA SER A 135 3.92 6.09 -11.28
C SER A 135 4.75 4.89 -11.66
N MET A 136 4.36 3.71 -11.19
CA MET A 136 5.02 2.43 -11.49
C MET A 136 3.98 1.35 -11.73
N ASN A 137 4.34 0.34 -12.54
CA ASN A 137 3.45 -0.80 -12.76
C ASN A 137 4.24 -2.11 -12.89
N LYS A 138 3.51 -3.22 -12.75
CA LYS A 138 4.04 -4.57 -12.93
C LYS A 138 2.93 -5.46 -13.48
N PHE A 139 3.25 -6.20 -14.53
CA PHE A 139 2.36 -7.27 -15.04
C PHE A 139 2.59 -8.54 -14.24
N LEU A 140 1.50 -9.16 -13.84
CA LEU A 140 1.52 -10.37 -13.00
C LEU A 140 1.55 -11.66 -13.82
#